data_738207c54ae08a3978eaf9c36c05feec
#
_entry.id   738207c54ae08a3978eaf9c36c05feec
#
_cell.length_a   1.000
_cell.length_b   1.000
_cell.length_c   1.000
_cell.angle_alpha   90.00
_cell.angle_beta   90.00
_cell.angle_gamma   90.00
#
_symmetry.space_group_name_H-M   'P 1'
#
loop_
_entity.id
_entity.type
_entity.pdbx_description
1 polymer ?
#
loop_
_entity_poly.entity_id
_entity_poly.type
_entity_poly.pdbx_seq_one_letter_code
_entity_poly.pdbx_strand_id
1 'polypeptide(L)'
;VALSVLALPIAAIVAAAIALIKGGPRQPAPLESINAPFKDVDFSDLPALRRYTARDGASLAWRAYLPDTGAPLACVVLIHGSSASSASLHPLARQFAAAGYAACVPDVRGHGESGRKGTIDYIGQLEDDLEDLLTALPGELAALPKTLIGFSAGGGFALRFASSTRQHLFDRYVLLAPFLHHKARTTRNEVGGWVSIGVPRLAVLVMLNGLRIRAFNHLPTIAYALAPEVRDQLTPQYSFNLMQNFRPHADYRADIRGVRQPLHVLAGADDEVFHAHEYATAFEEAGAHVPVTLVPCAGHIGLTLDAPAIATIVDCVKQ
;
A
#
# COMPACT_ATOMS: atom_id res chain seq x y z
N VAL A 1 -47.90 -3.60 -22.30
CA VAL A 1 -47.44 -3.59 -20.91
C VAL A 1 -46.37 -4.65 -20.67
N ALA A 2 -46.49 -5.89 -21.18
CA ALA A 2 -45.47 -6.95 -20.97
C ALA A 2 -44.12 -6.66 -21.64
N LEU A 3 -44.09 -6.05 -22.84
CA LEU A 3 -42.84 -5.66 -23.53
C LEU A 3 -42.06 -4.57 -22.81
N SER A 4 -42.72 -3.64 -22.09
CA SER A 4 -42.08 -2.57 -21.36
C SER A 4 -41.41 -3.07 -20.06
N VAL A 5 -41.89 -4.13 -19.43
CA VAL A 5 -41.35 -4.72 -18.20
C VAL A 5 -40.05 -5.48 -18.47
N LEU A 6 -39.90 -6.09 -19.67
CA LEU A 6 -38.68 -6.81 -20.06
C LEU A 6 -37.60 -5.87 -20.60
N ALA A 7 -37.96 -4.71 -21.15
CA ALA A 7 -37.01 -3.76 -21.74
C ALA A 7 -36.07 -3.11 -20.68
N LEU A 8 -36.57 -2.82 -19.49
CA LEU A 8 -35.76 -2.21 -18.39
C LEU A 8 -34.62 -3.09 -17.92
N PRO A 9 -34.80 -4.38 -17.56
CA PRO A 9 -33.70 -5.23 -17.14
C PRO A 9 -32.68 -5.49 -18.26
N ILE A 10 -33.12 -5.60 -19.52
CA ILE A 10 -32.19 -5.75 -20.64
C ILE A 10 -31.35 -4.49 -20.83
N ALA A 11 -31.91 -3.31 -20.74
CA ALA A 11 -31.18 -2.05 -20.83
C ALA A 11 -30.15 -1.91 -19.70
N ALA A 12 -30.51 -2.30 -18.48
CA ALA A 12 -29.62 -2.30 -17.32
C ALA A 12 -28.44 -3.27 -17.52
N ILE A 13 -28.68 -4.48 -18.03
CA ILE A 13 -27.62 -5.46 -18.32
C ILE A 13 -26.69 -4.93 -19.41
N VAL A 14 -27.22 -4.34 -20.48
CA VAL A 14 -26.42 -3.76 -21.56
C VAL A 14 -25.58 -2.60 -21.02
N ALA A 15 -26.14 -1.70 -20.21
CA ALA A 15 -25.41 -0.60 -19.59
C ALA A 15 -24.29 -1.09 -18.67
N ALA A 16 -24.55 -2.13 -17.88
CA ALA A 16 -23.52 -2.77 -17.03
C ALA A 16 -22.41 -3.40 -17.88
N ALA A 17 -22.74 -4.10 -18.96
CA ALA A 17 -21.75 -4.66 -19.89
C ALA A 17 -20.88 -3.57 -20.54
N ILE A 18 -21.48 -2.47 -20.99
CA ILE A 18 -20.75 -1.32 -21.53
C ILE A 18 -19.82 -0.73 -20.46
N ALA A 19 -20.29 -0.55 -19.24
CA ALA A 19 -19.48 -0.02 -18.14
C ALA A 19 -18.31 -0.96 -17.78
N LEU A 20 -18.50 -2.28 -17.79
CA LEU A 20 -17.41 -3.24 -17.59
C LEU A 20 -16.37 -3.17 -18.72
N ILE A 21 -16.78 -3.05 -19.97
CA ILE A 21 -15.87 -3.06 -21.12
C ILE A 21 -15.17 -1.70 -21.29
N LYS A 22 -15.93 -0.60 -21.28
CA LYS A 22 -15.44 0.74 -21.65
C LYS A 22 -15.30 1.70 -20.45
N GLY A 23 -15.84 1.36 -19.28
CA GLY A 23 -15.84 2.23 -18.09
C GLY A 23 -14.57 2.17 -17.24
N GLY A 24 -13.48 1.61 -17.74
CA GLY A 24 -12.19 1.55 -17.05
C GLY A 24 -11.52 2.90 -16.87
N PRO A 25 -10.46 2.98 -16.06
CA PRO A 25 -9.72 4.20 -15.83
C PRO A 25 -9.01 4.66 -17.12
N ARG A 26 -8.90 5.97 -17.29
CA ARG A 26 -8.02 6.57 -18.30
C ARG A 26 -6.62 6.69 -17.73
N GLN A 27 -5.59 6.58 -18.55
CA GLN A 27 -4.22 6.83 -18.11
C GLN A 27 -4.08 8.33 -17.85
N PRO A 28 -3.75 8.77 -16.59
CA PRO A 28 -3.50 10.18 -16.31
C PRO A 28 -2.15 10.62 -16.87
N ALA A 29 -1.98 11.93 -17.04
CA ALA A 29 -0.67 12.50 -17.37
C ALA A 29 0.32 12.26 -16.22
N PRO A 30 1.64 12.14 -16.51
CA PRO A 30 2.65 11.99 -15.48
C PRO A 30 2.61 13.12 -14.45
N LEU A 31 2.80 12.79 -13.17
CA LEU A 31 2.86 13.75 -12.07
C LEU A 31 4.30 13.88 -11.57
N GLU A 32 4.94 15.04 -11.84
CA GLU A 32 6.35 15.27 -11.50
C GLU A 32 6.64 15.20 -10.00
N SER A 33 5.75 15.72 -9.14
CA SER A 33 5.95 15.68 -7.68
C SER A 33 6.14 14.27 -7.11
N ILE A 34 5.60 13.26 -7.78
CA ILE A 34 5.75 11.86 -7.37
C ILE A 34 6.92 11.18 -8.08
N ASN A 35 7.17 11.54 -9.36
CA ASN A 35 8.17 10.84 -10.17
C ASN A 35 9.58 11.45 -10.03
N ALA A 36 9.70 12.79 -9.91
CA ALA A 36 10.98 13.48 -9.88
C ALA A 36 11.87 13.12 -8.67
N PRO A 37 11.37 12.98 -7.43
CA PRO A 37 12.23 12.72 -6.28
C PRO A 37 13.09 11.46 -6.38
N PHE A 38 12.65 10.48 -7.19
CA PHE A 38 13.42 9.24 -7.38
C PHE A 38 14.58 9.36 -8.37
N LYS A 39 14.69 10.46 -9.15
CA LYS A 39 15.76 10.66 -10.13
C LYS A 39 17.14 10.80 -9.48
N ASP A 40 17.18 11.31 -8.26
CA ASP A 40 18.43 11.58 -7.53
C ASP A 40 18.80 10.44 -6.55
N VAL A 41 18.00 9.37 -6.50
CA VAL A 41 18.27 8.22 -5.63
C VAL A 41 19.32 7.32 -6.27
N ASP A 42 20.38 7.04 -5.53
CA ASP A 42 21.37 6.04 -5.93
C ASP A 42 20.85 4.62 -5.65
N PHE A 43 20.66 3.85 -6.71
CA PHE A 43 20.24 2.45 -6.66
C PHE A 43 21.38 1.47 -6.98
N SER A 44 22.65 1.93 -7.04
CA SER A 44 23.79 1.10 -7.45
C SER A 44 24.07 -0.05 -6.49
N ASP A 45 23.74 0.12 -5.20
CA ASP A 45 23.91 -0.88 -4.15
C ASP A 45 22.58 -1.57 -3.75
N LEU A 46 21.56 -1.53 -4.62
CA LEU A 46 20.28 -2.18 -4.40
C LEU A 46 20.48 -3.70 -4.20
N PRO A 47 20.11 -4.29 -3.05
CA PRO A 47 20.28 -5.72 -2.82
C PRO A 47 19.55 -6.58 -3.85
N ALA A 48 20.14 -7.71 -4.20
CA ALA A 48 19.49 -8.68 -5.09
C ALA A 48 18.13 -9.14 -4.54
N LEU A 49 17.19 -9.38 -5.43
CA LEU A 49 15.89 -9.96 -5.07
C LEU A 49 16.06 -11.40 -4.56
N ARG A 50 15.43 -11.67 -3.45
CA ARG A 50 15.18 -13.01 -2.92
C ARG A 50 13.76 -13.43 -3.29
N ARG A 51 13.47 -14.74 -3.22
CA ARG A 51 12.13 -15.25 -3.50
C ARG A 51 11.65 -16.16 -2.38
N TYR A 52 10.34 -16.18 -2.21
CA TYR A 52 9.64 -17.16 -1.37
C TYR A 52 8.44 -17.70 -2.14
N THR A 53 7.98 -18.86 -1.73
CA THR A 53 6.80 -19.51 -2.31
C THR A 53 5.59 -19.21 -1.43
N ALA A 54 4.59 -18.54 -1.97
CA ALA A 54 3.32 -18.31 -1.30
C ALA A 54 2.49 -19.61 -1.25
N ARG A 55 1.48 -19.68 -0.40
CA ARG A 55 0.60 -20.84 -0.17
C ARG A 55 -0.13 -21.32 -1.41
N ASP A 56 -0.30 -20.46 -2.41
CA ASP A 56 -0.88 -20.79 -3.73
C ASP A 56 0.17 -21.28 -4.75
N GLY A 57 1.43 -21.40 -4.33
CA GLY A 57 2.54 -21.83 -5.17
C GLY A 57 3.20 -20.71 -5.97
N ALA A 58 2.72 -19.46 -5.87
CA ALA A 58 3.34 -18.34 -6.56
C ALA A 58 4.70 -17.97 -5.97
N SER A 59 5.66 -17.66 -6.85
CA SER A 59 6.98 -17.15 -6.46
C SER A 59 6.92 -15.65 -6.30
N LEU A 60 7.07 -15.14 -5.08
CA LEU A 60 7.04 -13.72 -4.74
C LEU A 60 8.45 -13.22 -4.37
N ALA A 61 8.71 -11.96 -4.68
CA ALA A 61 10.03 -11.34 -4.53
C ALA A 61 10.10 -10.42 -3.31
N TRP A 62 11.27 -10.31 -2.71
CA TRP A 62 11.58 -9.38 -1.64
C TRP A 62 13.07 -9.06 -1.57
N ARG A 63 13.44 -7.97 -0.91
CA ARG A 63 14.83 -7.59 -0.64
C ARG A 63 15.11 -7.67 0.86
N ALA A 64 16.33 -8.09 1.17
CA ALA A 64 16.84 -8.09 2.55
C ALA A 64 17.97 -7.09 2.66
N TYR A 65 17.87 -6.22 3.65
CA TYR A 65 18.92 -5.32 4.09
C TYR A 65 19.32 -5.75 5.50
N LEU A 66 20.57 -6.13 5.66
CA LEU A 66 21.10 -6.63 6.92
C LEU A 66 22.17 -5.67 7.45
N PRO A 67 22.34 -5.59 8.78
CA PRO A 67 23.45 -4.83 9.36
C PRO A 67 24.80 -5.36 8.83
N ASP A 68 25.75 -4.46 8.62
CA ASP A 68 27.11 -4.83 8.17
C ASP A 68 27.87 -5.61 9.24
N THR A 69 27.54 -5.40 10.51
CA THR A 69 28.19 -6.04 11.67
C THR A 69 27.16 -6.48 12.72
N GLY A 70 27.42 -7.64 13.31
CA GLY A 70 26.61 -8.16 14.43
C GLY A 70 25.28 -8.80 14.00
N ALA A 71 24.59 -9.36 14.97
CA ALA A 71 23.23 -9.88 14.79
C ALA A 71 22.22 -8.72 14.77
N PRO A 72 21.15 -8.78 13.93
CA PRO A 72 20.12 -7.76 13.92
C PRO A 72 19.40 -7.64 15.27
N LEU A 73 19.10 -6.41 15.69
CA LEU A 73 18.36 -6.10 16.92
C LEU A 73 16.89 -6.53 16.83
N ALA A 74 16.27 -6.29 15.68
CA ALA A 74 14.88 -6.62 15.36
C ALA A 74 14.70 -6.66 13.83
N CYS A 75 13.55 -7.11 13.38
CA CYS A 75 13.19 -7.13 11.97
C CYS A 75 12.12 -6.07 11.67
N VAL A 76 12.36 -5.23 10.68
CA VAL A 76 11.34 -4.33 10.12
C VAL A 76 10.87 -4.85 8.77
N VAL A 77 9.57 -4.95 8.56
CA VAL A 77 8.98 -5.29 7.26
C VAL A 77 8.41 -4.01 6.67
N LEU A 78 8.92 -3.60 5.51
CA LEU A 78 8.58 -2.32 4.87
C LEU A 78 7.67 -2.56 3.67
N ILE A 79 6.45 -2.00 3.71
CA ILE A 79 5.46 -2.10 2.61
C ILE A 79 5.46 -0.80 1.82
N HIS A 80 5.77 -0.88 0.54
CA HIS A 80 5.84 0.27 -0.37
C HIS A 80 4.47 0.90 -0.67
N GLY A 81 4.49 2.11 -1.23
CA GLY A 81 3.28 2.82 -1.67
C GLY A 81 2.66 2.27 -2.95
N SER A 82 1.57 2.90 -3.39
CA SER A 82 0.88 2.54 -4.63
C SER A 82 1.81 2.61 -5.84
N SER A 83 1.59 1.68 -6.77
CA SER A 83 2.34 1.60 -8.04
C SER A 83 3.82 1.21 -7.93
N ALA A 84 4.45 1.37 -6.76
CA ALA A 84 5.88 1.19 -6.52
C ALA A 84 6.33 -0.29 -6.43
N SER A 85 7.55 -0.51 -5.98
CA SER A 85 8.13 -1.82 -5.66
C SER A 85 9.03 -1.69 -4.43
N SER A 86 9.64 -2.78 -4.00
CA SER A 86 10.62 -2.79 -2.90
C SER A 86 11.77 -1.79 -3.10
N ALA A 87 12.15 -1.51 -4.35
CA ALA A 87 13.21 -0.56 -4.66
C ALA A 87 12.89 0.87 -4.17
N SER A 88 11.62 1.28 -4.16
CA SER A 88 11.23 2.64 -3.75
C SER A 88 11.53 2.97 -2.28
N LEU A 89 11.70 1.95 -1.44
CA LEU A 89 12.02 2.10 -0.02
C LEU A 89 13.51 1.83 0.27
N HIS A 90 14.36 1.80 -0.77
CA HIS A 90 15.78 1.51 -0.64
C HIS A 90 16.51 2.44 0.36
N PRO A 91 16.39 3.79 0.30
CA PRO A 91 17.05 4.66 1.27
C PRO A 91 16.61 4.40 2.71
N LEU A 92 15.32 4.22 2.93
CA LEU A 92 14.76 3.91 4.25
C LEU A 92 15.27 2.56 4.78
N ALA A 93 15.26 1.51 3.94
CA ALA A 93 15.72 0.17 4.32
C ALA A 93 17.21 0.13 4.64
N ARG A 94 18.05 0.84 3.86
CA ARG A 94 19.48 1.02 4.15
C ARG A 94 19.72 1.65 5.52
N GLN A 95 18.96 2.69 5.85
CA GLN A 95 19.13 3.38 7.12
C GLN A 95 18.70 2.50 8.30
N PHE A 96 17.68 1.66 8.14
CA PHE A 96 17.36 0.64 9.15
C PHE A 96 18.49 -0.36 9.32
N ALA A 97 19.09 -0.87 8.25
CA ALA A 97 20.24 -1.77 8.32
C ALA A 97 21.45 -1.10 9.01
N ALA A 98 21.76 0.15 8.64
CA ALA A 98 22.82 0.93 9.31
C ALA A 98 22.54 1.17 10.80
N ALA A 99 21.27 1.21 11.22
CA ALA A 99 20.85 1.34 12.60
C ALA A 99 20.80 -0.01 13.36
N GLY A 100 21.23 -1.12 12.74
CA GLY A 100 21.29 -2.44 13.37
C GLY A 100 20.03 -3.30 13.23
N TYR A 101 19.09 -2.94 12.38
CA TYR A 101 17.87 -3.71 12.12
C TYR A 101 18.02 -4.56 10.84
N ALA A 102 17.36 -5.72 10.79
CA ALA A 102 17.11 -6.36 9.51
C ALA A 102 15.88 -5.74 8.85
N ALA A 103 16.01 -5.21 7.63
CA ALA A 103 14.86 -4.70 6.88
C ALA A 103 14.49 -5.67 5.75
N CYS A 104 13.24 -6.16 5.79
CA CYS A 104 12.63 -7.04 4.80
C CYS A 104 11.64 -6.22 3.96
N VAL A 105 11.88 -6.08 2.68
CA VAL A 105 11.09 -5.24 1.79
C VAL A 105 10.50 -6.07 0.66
N PRO A 106 9.25 -6.58 0.78
CA PRO A 106 8.62 -7.31 -0.29
C PRO A 106 8.20 -6.41 -1.45
N ASP A 107 8.28 -6.94 -2.66
CA ASP A 107 7.40 -6.51 -3.74
C ASP A 107 6.01 -7.06 -3.42
N VAL A 108 5.07 -6.20 -3.07
CA VAL A 108 3.69 -6.63 -2.81
C VAL A 108 3.12 -7.29 -4.06
N ARG A 109 2.40 -8.42 -3.93
CA ARG A 109 1.82 -9.12 -5.09
C ARG A 109 1.10 -8.13 -6.03
N GLY A 110 1.34 -8.29 -7.32
CA GLY A 110 0.87 -7.37 -8.35
C GLY A 110 1.81 -6.18 -8.60
N HIS A 111 2.98 -6.16 -7.93
CA HIS A 111 4.00 -5.11 -8.09
C HIS A 111 5.38 -5.74 -8.32
N GLY A 112 6.30 -4.94 -8.84
CA GLY A 112 7.68 -5.33 -9.06
C GLY A 112 7.79 -6.69 -9.74
N GLU A 113 8.48 -7.63 -9.08
CA GLU A 113 8.70 -9.00 -9.55
C GLU A 113 7.78 -10.04 -8.85
N SER A 114 6.69 -9.58 -8.21
CA SER A 114 5.74 -10.43 -7.49
C SER A 114 4.43 -10.61 -8.23
N GLY A 115 4.35 -11.65 -9.04
CA GLY A 115 3.14 -12.03 -9.76
C GLY A 115 2.80 -11.12 -10.96
N ARG A 116 1.56 -11.22 -11.43
CA ARG A 116 1.09 -10.42 -12.57
C ARG A 116 0.81 -8.99 -12.12
N LYS A 117 1.45 -8.01 -12.77
CA LYS A 117 1.30 -6.58 -12.45
C LYS A 117 -0.16 -6.12 -12.41
N GLY A 118 -0.48 -5.41 -11.36
CA GLY A 118 -1.77 -4.76 -11.16
C GLY A 118 -2.92 -5.67 -10.75
N THR A 119 -2.69 -6.95 -10.45
CA THR A 119 -3.77 -7.88 -10.13
C THR A 119 -3.42 -8.86 -9.01
N ILE A 120 -4.45 -9.26 -8.28
CA ILE A 120 -4.47 -10.36 -7.31
C ILE A 120 -5.75 -11.17 -7.54
N ASP A 121 -5.78 -12.40 -7.08
CA ASP A 121 -6.89 -13.31 -7.36
C ASP A 121 -8.10 -13.05 -6.45
N TYR A 122 -7.87 -12.70 -5.18
CA TYR A 122 -8.95 -12.43 -4.22
C TYR A 122 -8.54 -11.35 -3.20
N ILE A 123 -9.54 -10.70 -2.61
CA ILE A 123 -9.35 -9.74 -1.52
C ILE A 123 -9.02 -10.53 -0.25
N GLY A 124 -7.89 -10.21 0.39
CA GLY A 124 -7.29 -10.95 1.50
C GLY A 124 -6.00 -11.67 1.12
N GLN A 125 -5.66 -11.74 -0.18
CA GLN A 125 -4.46 -12.43 -0.65
C GLN A 125 -3.16 -11.73 -0.20
N LEU A 126 -3.18 -10.41 -0.07
CA LEU A 126 -2.00 -9.68 0.40
C LEU A 126 -1.69 -9.96 1.87
N GLU A 127 -2.72 -10.18 2.69
CA GLU A 127 -2.55 -10.62 4.09
C GLU A 127 -1.98 -12.05 4.15
N ASP A 128 -2.43 -12.92 3.26
CA ASP A 128 -1.91 -14.28 3.13
C ASP A 128 -0.43 -14.28 2.70
N ASP A 129 -0.09 -13.46 1.70
CA ASP A 129 1.28 -13.31 1.21
C ASP A 129 2.25 -12.77 2.28
N LEU A 130 1.77 -11.84 3.11
CA LEU A 130 2.58 -11.29 4.20
C LEU A 130 2.85 -12.34 5.29
N GLU A 131 1.87 -13.14 5.64
CA GLU A 131 2.03 -14.27 6.55
C GLU A 131 2.99 -15.32 5.98
N ASP A 132 2.87 -15.63 4.68
CA ASP A 132 3.76 -16.57 3.97
C ASP A 132 5.21 -16.05 3.92
N LEU A 133 5.41 -14.73 3.71
CA LEU A 133 6.73 -14.10 3.81
C LEU A 133 7.34 -14.31 5.20
N LEU A 134 6.58 -14.02 6.27
CA LEU A 134 7.06 -14.18 7.64
C LEU A 134 7.46 -15.62 7.95
N THR A 135 6.70 -16.59 7.42
CA THR A 135 7.01 -18.03 7.55
C THR A 135 8.27 -18.43 6.77
N ALA A 136 8.52 -17.76 5.64
CA ALA A 136 9.67 -18.04 4.78
C ALA A 136 10.95 -17.31 5.20
N LEU A 137 10.90 -16.40 6.19
CA LEU A 137 12.08 -15.73 6.70
C LEU A 137 13.09 -16.74 7.28
N PRO A 138 14.41 -16.54 7.08
CA PRO A 138 15.43 -17.34 7.75
C PRO A 138 15.20 -17.37 9.27
N GLY A 139 15.50 -18.50 9.91
CA GLY A 139 15.20 -18.71 11.33
C GLY A 139 15.74 -17.62 12.27
N GLU A 140 16.89 -17.05 11.94
CA GLU A 140 17.49 -15.92 12.68
C GLU A 140 16.57 -14.69 12.64
N LEU A 141 15.96 -14.37 11.50
CA LEU A 141 15.04 -13.25 11.35
C LEU A 141 13.63 -13.58 11.84
N ALA A 142 13.22 -14.85 11.69
CA ALA A 142 11.90 -15.31 12.12
C ALA A 142 11.72 -15.20 13.64
N ALA A 143 12.78 -15.36 14.42
CA ALA A 143 12.76 -15.30 15.87
C ALA A 143 12.79 -13.87 16.44
N LEU A 144 13.14 -12.85 15.64
CA LEU A 144 13.28 -11.47 16.10
C LEU A 144 11.92 -10.80 16.34
N PRO A 145 11.84 -9.81 17.24
CA PRO A 145 10.73 -8.89 17.30
C PRO A 145 10.50 -8.21 15.93
N LYS A 146 9.22 -8.01 15.55
CA LYS A 146 8.87 -7.52 14.22
C LYS A 146 8.05 -6.26 14.26
N THR A 147 8.43 -5.27 13.45
CA THR A 147 7.64 -4.06 13.18
C THR A 147 7.17 -4.05 11.73
N LEU A 148 5.87 -3.88 11.50
CA LEU A 148 5.35 -3.61 10.15
C LEU A 148 5.29 -2.10 9.92
N ILE A 149 5.96 -1.66 8.87
CA ILE A 149 5.99 -0.25 8.45
C ILE A 149 5.38 -0.15 7.06
N GLY A 150 4.34 0.64 6.88
CA GLY A 150 3.71 0.83 5.57
C GLY A 150 3.70 2.28 5.15
N PHE A 151 4.04 2.53 3.88
CA PHE A 151 4.03 3.87 3.30
C PHE A 151 2.83 4.09 2.39
N SER A 152 2.12 5.21 2.53
CA SER A 152 1.02 5.63 1.65
C SER A 152 -0.07 4.54 1.54
N ALA A 153 -0.32 3.96 0.37
CA ALA A 153 -1.22 2.80 0.20
C ALA A 153 -0.76 1.60 1.04
N GLY A 154 0.56 1.35 1.13
CA GLY A 154 1.14 0.34 2.02
C GLY A 154 0.87 0.64 3.50
N GLY A 155 0.81 1.92 3.89
CA GLY A 155 0.36 2.34 5.22
C GLY A 155 -1.11 2.01 5.47
N GLY A 156 -1.94 2.22 4.47
CA GLY A 156 -3.35 1.80 4.53
C GLY A 156 -3.51 0.28 4.64
N PHE A 157 -2.71 -0.49 3.90
CA PHE A 157 -2.67 -1.94 4.03
C PHE A 157 -2.12 -2.39 5.39
N ALA A 158 -1.08 -1.74 5.92
CA ALA A 158 -0.55 -2.04 7.25
C ALA A 158 -1.61 -1.80 8.35
N LEU A 159 -2.43 -0.74 8.25
CA LEU A 159 -3.57 -0.50 9.14
C LEU A 159 -4.62 -1.62 9.03
N ARG A 160 -4.95 -2.04 7.80
CA ARG A 160 -5.85 -3.16 7.56
C ARG A 160 -5.35 -4.45 8.19
N PHE A 161 -4.05 -4.75 8.05
CA PHE A 161 -3.43 -5.91 8.67
C PHE A 161 -3.43 -5.81 10.21
N ALA A 162 -3.11 -4.62 10.74
CA ALA A 162 -3.11 -4.33 12.19
C ALA A 162 -4.48 -4.46 12.85
N SER A 163 -5.58 -4.35 12.09
CA SER A 163 -6.94 -4.55 12.58
C SER A 163 -7.42 -5.99 12.50
N SER A 164 -6.67 -6.86 11.83
CA SER A 164 -7.06 -8.25 11.59
C SER A 164 -6.72 -9.17 12.78
N THR A 165 -7.21 -10.40 12.72
CA THR A 165 -6.82 -11.45 13.69
C THR A 165 -5.35 -11.82 13.62
N ARG A 166 -4.64 -11.44 12.55
CA ARG A 166 -3.21 -11.68 12.33
C ARG A 166 -2.30 -10.58 12.92
N GLN A 167 -2.87 -9.55 13.56
CA GLN A 167 -2.09 -8.43 14.08
C GLN A 167 -0.99 -8.86 15.07
N HIS A 168 -1.14 -9.99 15.75
CA HIS A 168 -0.16 -10.55 16.68
C HIS A 168 1.14 -11.03 16.03
N LEU A 169 1.20 -11.12 14.69
CA LEU A 169 2.41 -11.48 13.94
C LEU A 169 3.46 -10.35 13.94
N PHE A 170 3.07 -9.15 14.35
CA PHE A 170 3.96 -8.02 14.56
C PHE A 170 3.77 -7.45 15.95
N ASP A 171 4.88 -7.06 16.57
CA ASP A 171 4.90 -6.46 17.91
C ASP A 171 4.51 -4.97 17.87
N ARG A 172 4.68 -4.33 16.70
CA ARG A 172 4.43 -2.89 16.50
C ARG A 172 4.08 -2.60 15.04
N TYR A 173 3.34 -1.49 14.84
CA TYR A 173 2.98 -0.96 13.54
C TYR A 173 3.39 0.51 13.42
N VAL A 174 3.93 0.90 12.26
CA VAL A 174 4.24 2.29 11.93
C VAL A 174 3.65 2.63 10.57
N LEU A 175 2.84 3.66 10.53
CA LEU A 175 2.17 4.11 9.30
C LEU A 175 2.82 5.41 8.84
N LEU A 176 3.38 5.38 7.64
CA LEU A 176 4.03 6.52 7.02
C LEU A 176 3.05 7.15 6.01
N ALA A 177 2.53 8.33 6.33
CA ALA A 177 1.54 9.06 5.52
C ALA A 177 0.45 8.14 4.95
N PRO A 178 -0.28 7.35 5.78
CA PRO A 178 -1.16 6.28 5.32
C PRO A 178 -2.36 6.82 4.53
N PHE A 179 -2.66 6.20 3.38
CA PHE A 179 -3.97 6.37 2.77
C PHE A 179 -5.04 5.69 3.65
N LEU A 180 -5.94 6.46 4.21
CA LEU A 180 -7.03 5.93 5.04
C LEU A 180 -8.28 5.60 4.21
N HIS A 181 -8.83 6.60 3.54
CA HIS A 181 -10.04 6.46 2.72
C HIS A 181 -10.23 7.71 1.85
N HIS A 182 -10.85 7.59 0.67
CA HIS A 182 -11.12 8.74 -0.22
C HIS A 182 -12.03 9.82 0.38
N LYS A 183 -12.75 9.52 1.47
CA LYS A 183 -13.57 10.48 2.25
C LYS A 183 -12.95 10.80 3.62
N ALA A 184 -11.74 10.35 3.90
CA ALA A 184 -11.08 10.69 5.15
C ALA A 184 -10.66 12.17 5.13
N ARG A 185 -10.62 12.79 6.30
CA ARG A 185 -10.16 14.19 6.46
C ARG A 185 -8.74 14.39 5.91
N THR A 186 -7.92 13.34 5.99
CA THR A 186 -6.55 13.34 5.50
C THR A 186 -6.43 13.36 3.98
N THR A 187 -7.49 13.04 3.22
CA THR A 187 -7.42 12.97 1.76
C THR A 187 -7.72 14.32 1.14
N ARG A 188 -6.82 14.85 0.32
CA ARG A 188 -7.05 16.05 -0.47
C ARG A 188 -8.02 15.76 -1.61
N ASN A 189 -9.02 16.62 -1.81
CA ASN A 189 -10.02 16.44 -2.88
C ASN A 189 -9.41 16.54 -4.28
N GLU A 190 -8.27 17.20 -4.41
CA GLU A 190 -7.52 17.38 -5.66
C GLU A 190 -6.11 16.79 -5.49
N VAL A 191 -6.00 15.47 -5.49
CA VAL A 191 -4.69 14.78 -5.45
C VAL A 191 -3.97 14.95 -6.78
N GLY A 192 -3.84 16.23 -7.25
CA GLY A 192 -3.01 16.66 -8.38
C GLY A 192 -3.04 15.78 -9.64
N GLY A 193 -4.05 14.92 -9.81
CA GLY A 193 -4.11 14.01 -10.96
C GLY A 193 -3.28 12.73 -10.81
N TRP A 194 -2.76 12.39 -9.62
CA TRP A 194 -2.03 11.14 -9.39
C TRP A 194 -2.82 9.90 -9.79
N VAL A 195 -4.15 9.95 -9.61
CA VAL A 195 -5.03 8.80 -9.76
C VAL A 195 -6.18 9.10 -10.73
N SER A 196 -6.45 8.18 -11.64
CA SER A 196 -7.67 8.14 -12.46
C SER A 196 -8.50 6.93 -12.09
N ILE A 197 -9.79 7.13 -11.81
CA ILE A 197 -10.73 6.07 -11.41
C ILE A 197 -11.71 5.81 -12.54
N GLY A 198 -11.86 4.55 -12.93
CA GLY A 198 -12.91 4.09 -13.85
C GLY A 198 -14.25 3.96 -13.12
N VAL A 199 -14.86 5.11 -12.78
CA VAL A 199 -16.09 5.16 -11.95
C VAL A 199 -17.22 4.28 -12.47
N PRO A 200 -17.57 4.24 -13.79
CA PRO A 200 -18.64 3.38 -14.26
C PRO A 200 -18.35 1.90 -14.03
N ARG A 201 -17.12 1.44 -14.31
CA ARG A 201 -16.70 0.05 -14.06
C ARG A 201 -16.68 -0.26 -12.56
N LEU A 202 -16.12 0.64 -11.76
CA LEU A 202 -16.08 0.47 -10.31
C LEU A 202 -17.46 0.31 -9.70
N ALA A 203 -18.43 1.14 -10.11
CA ALA A 203 -19.82 1.07 -9.62
C ALA A 203 -20.46 -0.29 -9.94
N VAL A 204 -20.29 -0.79 -11.17
CA VAL A 204 -20.81 -2.10 -11.57
C VAL A 204 -20.13 -3.23 -10.80
N LEU A 205 -18.80 -3.17 -10.59
CA LEU A 205 -18.09 -4.18 -9.83
C LEU A 205 -18.50 -4.20 -8.35
N VAL A 206 -18.72 -3.04 -7.74
CA VAL A 206 -19.26 -2.95 -6.38
C VAL A 206 -20.63 -3.61 -6.30
N MET A 207 -21.53 -3.32 -7.24
CA MET A 207 -22.87 -3.93 -7.32
C MET A 207 -22.77 -5.45 -7.49
N LEU A 208 -21.93 -5.94 -8.43
CA LEU A 208 -21.74 -7.37 -8.68
C LEU A 208 -21.17 -8.09 -7.45
N ASN A 209 -20.22 -7.48 -6.74
CA ASN A 209 -19.68 -8.04 -5.50
C ASN A 209 -20.74 -8.10 -4.39
N GLY A 210 -21.67 -7.15 -4.30
CA GLY A 210 -22.83 -7.22 -3.44
C GLY A 210 -23.74 -8.43 -3.74
N LEU A 211 -23.80 -8.85 -5.00
CA LEU A 211 -24.47 -10.05 -5.48
C LEU A 211 -23.57 -11.31 -5.43
N ARG A 212 -22.37 -11.23 -4.85
CA ARG A 212 -21.35 -12.29 -4.79
C ARG A 212 -20.81 -12.74 -6.15
N ILE A 213 -20.97 -11.94 -7.20
CA ILE A 213 -20.42 -12.17 -8.54
C ILE A 213 -19.03 -11.51 -8.61
N ARG A 214 -17.96 -12.31 -8.60
CA ARG A 214 -16.56 -11.86 -8.55
C ARG A 214 -15.77 -12.09 -9.84
N ALA A 215 -16.40 -12.67 -10.86
CA ALA A 215 -15.75 -13.07 -12.12
C ALA A 215 -15.01 -11.92 -12.84
N PHE A 216 -15.43 -10.67 -12.63
CA PHE A 216 -14.90 -9.48 -13.31
C PHE A 216 -13.92 -8.68 -12.44
N ASN A 217 -13.58 -9.14 -11.23
CA ASN A 217 -12.74 -8.40 -10.28
C ASN A 217 -11.28 -8.22 -10.75
N HIS A 218 -10.86 -8.96 -11.76
CA HIS A 218 -9.56 -8.80 -12.42
C HIS A 218 -9.48 -7.54 -13.31
N LEU A 219 -10.62 -6.88 -13.61
CA LEU A 219 -10.65 -5.70 -14.46
C LEU A 219 -10.03 -4.48 -13.76
N PRO A 220 -9.21 -3.67 -14.48
CA PRO A 220 -8.62 -2.45 -13.94
C PRO A 220 -9.67 -1.41 -13.56
N THR A 221 -9.56 -0.84 -12.37
CA THR A 221 -10.48 0.19 -11.84
C THR A 221 -9.77 1.51 -11.52
N ILE A 222 -8.44 1.48 -11.40
CA ILE A 222 -7.62 2.65 -11.09
C ILE A 222 -6.38 2.65 -11.96
N ALA A 223 -5.91 3.84 -12.37
CA ALA A 223 -4.66 4.06 -13.09
C ALA A 223 -3.88 5.20 -12.44
N TYR A 224 -2.54 5.12 -12.51
CA TYR A 224 -1.59 6.03 -11.88
C TYR A 224 -0.84 6.90 -12.87
N ALA A 225 -0.50 8.13 -12.48
CA ALA A 225 0.18 9.16 -13.27
C ALA A 225 1.69 8.90 -13.37
N LEU A 226 2.07 7.75 -13.91
CA LEU A 226 3.47 7.35 -14.08
C LEU A 226 4.07 7.96 -15.34
N ALA A 227 5.34 8.35 -15.24
CA ALA A 227 6.15 8.72 -16.40
C ALA A 227 6.33 7.53 -17.35
N PRO A 228 6.32 7.74 -18.68
CA PRO A 228 6.40 6.64 -19.66
C PRO A 228 7.61 5.73 -19.44
N GLU A 229 8.74 6.31 -19.03
CA GLU A 229 10.04 5.64 -18.88
C GLU A 229 10.05 4.60 -17.76
N VAL A 230 9.19 4.78 -16.75
CA VAL A 230 9.13 3.88 -15.58
C VAL A 230 7.92 2.96 -15.57
N ARG A 231 7.01 3.06 -16.55
CA ARG A 231 5.76 2.27 -16.58
C ARG A 231 6.00 0.77 -16.61
N ASP A 232 7.03 0.32 -17.31
CA ASP A 232 7.34 -1.10 -17.41
C ASP A 232 7.96 -1.65 -16.12
N GLN A 233 8.57 -0.79 -15.31
CA GLN A 233 9.16 -1.15 -14.03
C GLN A 233 8.12 -1.09 -12.90
N LEU A 234 7.19 -0.15 -12.96
CA LEU A 234 6.15 0.10 -11.96
C LEU A 234 4.81 -0.55 -12.33
N THR A 235 3.80 -0.38 -11.50
CA THR A 235 2.46 -0.94 -11.69
C THR A 235 1.47 0.16 -12.08
N PRO A 236 1.14 0.34 -13.36
CA PRO A 236 0.39 1.49 -13.84
C PRO A 236 -1.10 1.45 -13.53
N GLN A 237 -1.66 0.28 -13.25
CA GLN A 237 -3.10 0.09 -13.03
C GLN A 237 -3.34 -0.98 -11.99
N TYR A 238 -4.46 -0.86 -11.24
CA TYR A 238 -4.92 -1.92 -10.34
C TYR A 238 -6.28 -2.46 -10.75
N SER A 239 -6.39 -3.78 -10.68
CA SER A 239 -7.65 -4.49 -10.71
C SER A 239 -8.53 -4.09 -9.51
N PHE A 240 -9.81 -4.42 -9.59
CA PHE A 240 -10.73 -4.21 -8.47
C PHE A 240 -10.23 -4.92 -7.20
N ASN A 241 -9.81 -6.19 -7.30
CA ASN A 241 -9.30 -6.93 -6.14
C ASN A 241 -8.09 -6.26 -5.50
N LEU A 242 -7.07 -5.89 -6.29
CA LEU A 242 -5.87 -5.25 -5.76
C LEU A 242 -6.20 -3.88 -5.14
N MET A 243 -7.00 -3.06 -5.82
CA MET A 243 -7.42 -1.76 -5.31
C MET A 243 -8.20 -1.88 -3.99
N GLN A 244 -9.02 -2.92 -3.83
CA GLN A 244 -9.77 -3.15 -2.60
C GLN A 244 -8.92 -3.75 -1.46
N ASN A 245 -7.88 -4.51 -1.79
CA ASN A 245 -7.03 -5.15 -0.77
C ASN A 245 -5.89 -4.24 -0.31
N PHE A 246 -5.28 -3.45 -1.21
CA PHE A 246 -4.12 -2.60 -0.91
C PHE A 246 -4.55 -1.23 -0.33
N ARG A 247 -5.43 -1.27 0.65
CA ARG A 247 -5.97 -0.14 1.41
C ARG A 247 -6.70 -0.63 2.67
N PRO A 248 -7.10 0.23 3.62
CA PRO A 248 -7.98 -0.14 4.70
C PRO A 248 -9.33 -0.68 4.19
N HIS A 249 -10.09 -1.34 5.04
CA HIS A 249 -11.47 -1.70 4.74
C HIS A 249 -12.33 -0.45 4.46
N ALA A 250 -13.55 -0.64 3.97
CA ALA A 250 -14.45 0.47 3.66
C ALA A 250 -14.76 1.32 4.91
N ASP A 251 -14.89 0.69 6.07
CA ASP A 251 -14.90 1.37 7.36
C ASP A 251 -13.48 1.40 7.98
N TYR A 252 -12.65 2.32 7.52
CA TYR A 252 -11.31 2.52 8.05
C TYR A 252 -11.30 2.90 9.54
N ARG A 253 -12.40 3.48 10.06
CA ARG A 253 -12.54 3.79 11.48
C ARG A 253 -12.67 2.51 12.31
N ALA A 254 -13.36 1.50 11.78
CA ALA A 254 -13.37 0.18 12.41
C ALA A 254 -11.98 -0.45 12.42
N ASP A 255 -11.18 -0.30 11.33
CA ASP A 255 -9.80 -0.75 11.32
C ASP A 255 -8.99 -0.06 12.42
N ILE A 256 -9.07 1.27 12.55
CA ILE A 256 -8.38 2.02 13.60
C ILE A 256 -8.74 1.49 14.99
N ARG A 257 -10.04 1.28 15.27
CA ARG A 257 -10.50 0.72 16.55
C ARG A 257 -10.08 -0.73 16.80
N GLY A 258 -9.82 -1.47 15.72
CA GLY A 258 -9.43 -2.88 15.77
C GLY A 258 -7.98 -3.12 16.15
N VAL A 259 -7.12 -2.11 16.04
CA VAL A 259 -5.70 -2.22 16.39
C VAL A 259 -5.52 -2.37 17.89
N ARG A 260 -4.76 -3.38 18.30
CA ARG A 260 -4.44 -3.67 19.70
C ARG A 260 -2.95 -3.56 20.00
N GLN A 261 -2.12 -3.69 18.96
CA GLN A 261 -0.68 -3.55 19.06
C GLN A 261 -0.26 -2.07 19.08
N PRO A 262 0.90 -1.73 19.60
CA PRO A 262 1.45 -0.39 19.51
C PRO A 262 1.44 0.12 18.07
N LEU A 263 0.86 1.30 17.86
CA LEU A 263 0.70 1.95 16.56
C LEU A 263 1.22 3.38 16.63
N HIS A 264 2.00 3.78 15.63
CA HIS A 264 2.46 5.15 15.47
C HIS A 264 2.23 5.62 14.03
N VAL A 265 1.87 6.89 13.86
CA VAL A 265 1.71 7.52 12.54
C VAL A 265 2.77 8.59 12.37
N LEU A 266 3.49 8.59 11.25
CA LEU A 266 4.36 9.69 10.84
C LEU A 266 3.90 10.21 9.50
N ALA A 267 3.92 11.53 9.31
CA ALA A 267 3.62 12.18 8.04
C ALA A 267 4.52 13.38 7.84
N GLY A 268 4.87 13.68 6.61
CA GLY A 268 5.59 14.90 6.28
C GLY A 268 4.71 16.13 6.56
N ALA A 269 5.25 17.14 7.22
CA ALA A 269 4.49 18.36 7.51
C ALA A 269 4.05 19.09 6.23
N ASP A 270 4.84 18.95 5.16
CA ASP A 270 4.62 19.56 3.85
C ASP A 270 4.03 18.57 2.83
N ASP A 271 3.37 17.49 3.31
CA ASP A 271 2.78 16.46 2.45
C ASP A 271 1.76 17.09 1.47
N GLU A 272 2.08 16.99 0.18
CA GLU A 272 1.28 17.52 -0.93
C GLU A 272 0.17 16.57 -1.38
N VAL A 273 0.22 15.30 -0.93
CA VAL A 273 -0.76 14.27 -1.30
C VAL A 273 -1.87 14.18 -0.25
N PHE A 274 -1.52 14.33 1.04
CA PHE A 274 -2.47 14.26 2.15
C PHE A 274 -2.44 15.51 3.03
N HIS A 275 -3.50 15.73 3.77
CA HIS A 275 -3.55 16.73 4.85
C HIS A 275 -2.90 16.14 6.11
N ALA A 276 -1.57 16.27 6.23
CA ALA A 276 -0.79 15.65 7.30
C ALA A 276 -1.28 16.03 8.71
N HIS A 277 -1.67 17.30 8.91
CA HIS A 277 -2.19 17.81 10.18
C HIS A 277 -3.53 17.21 10.61
N GLU A 278 -4.24 16.55 9.70
CA GLU A 278 -5.54 15.93 9.98
C GLU A 278 -5.45 14.49 10.49
N TYR A 279 -4.25 13.88 10.53
CA TYR A 279 -4.13 12.48 10.99
C TYR A 279 -4.52 12.33 12.45
N ALA A 280 -4.03 13.20 13.36
CA ALA A 280 -4.40 13.12 14.78
C ALA A 280 -5.92 13.15 14.97
N THR A 281 -6.58 14.15 14.37
CA THR A 281 -8.04 14.28 14.42
C THR A 281 -8.76 13.07 13.80
N ALA A 282 -8.26 12.53 12.68
CA ALA A 282 -8.87 11.37 12.03
C ALA A 282 -8.84 10.11 12.92
N PHE A 283 -7.76 9.90 13.65
CA PHE A 283 -7.64 8.79 14.60
C PHE A 283 -8.48 9.01 15.87
N GLU A 284 -8.50 10.22 16.41
CA GLU A 284 -9.34 10.59 17.56
C GLU A 284 -10.84 10.44 17.25
N GLU A 285 -11.30 10.91 16.09
CA GLU A 285 -12.69 10.74 15.63
C GLU A 285 -13.05 9.26 15.44
N ALA A 286 -12.07 8.40 15.16
CA ALA A 286 -12.26 6.95 15.11
C ALA A 286 -12.27 6.32 16.50
N GLY A 287 -11.97 7.05 17.57
CA GLY A 287 -11.95 6.58 18.96
C GLY A 287 -10.62 5.97 19.39
N ALA A 288 -9.51 6.33 18.75
CA ALA A 288 -8.18 5.85 19.11
C ALA A 288 -7.20 7.02 19.33
N HIS A 289 -6.48 6.96 20.44
CA HIS A 289 -5.38 7.89 20.73
C HIS A 289 -4.07 7.26 20.27
N VAL A 290 -3.62 7.67 19.08
CA VAL A 290 -2.39 7.17 18.45
C VAL A 290 -1.38 8.31 18.37
N PRO A 291 -0.11 8.10 18.74
CA PRO A 291 0.94 9.09 18.51
C PRO A 291 1.04 9.43 17.03
N VAL A 292 0.99 10.73 16.70
CA VAL A 292 1.17 11.25 15.35
C VAL A 292 2.34 12.21 15.36
N THR A 293 3.37 11.92 14.57
CA THR A 293 4.54 12.77 14.41
C THR A 293 4.51 13.44 13.04
N LEU A 294 4.52 14.75 13.02
CA LEU A 294 4.72 15.53 11.80
C LEU A 294 6.22 15.77 11.60
N VAL A 295 6.77 15.31 10.49
CA VAL A 295 8.18 15.44 10.14
C VAL A 295 8.36 16.78 9.41
N PRO A 296 9.10 17.75 9.99
CA PRO A 296 9.28 19.06 9.38
C PRO A 296 10.00 18.97 8.02
N CYS A 297 9.64 19.85 7.10
CA CYS A 297 10.27 19.98 5.77
C CYS A 297 10.23 18.71 4.92
N ALA A 298 9.39 17.75 5.24
CA ALA A 298 9.20 16.53 4.46
C ALA A 298 7.87 16.60 3.68
N GLY A 299 7.96 16.40 2.35
CA GLY A 299 6.81 16.12 1.48
C GLY A 299 6.42 14.65 1.53
N HIS A 300 5.45 14.26 0.70
CA HIS A 300 4.96 12.87 0.68
C HIS A 300 6.07 11.85 0.38
N ILE A 301 6.73 12.00 -0.74
CA ILE A 301 7.81 11.09 -1.15
C ILE A 301 9.07 11.33 -0.32
N GLY A 302 9.41 12.58 0.01
CA GLY A 302 10.53 12.97 0.85
C GLY A 302 10.53 12.27 2.21
N LEU A 303 9.37 11.93 2.74
CA LEU A 303 9.25 11.17 4.00
C LEU A 303 10.07 9.85 3.99
N THR A 304 10.23 9.20 2.83
CA THR A 304 10.96 7.94 2.68
C THR A 304 12.32 8.08 1.98
N LEU A 305 12.64 9.27 1.48
CA LEU A 305 13.89 9.53 0.75
C LEU A 305 14.84 10.49 1.48
N ASP A 306 14.31 11.49 2.20
CA ASP A 306 15.13 12.53 2.82
C ASP A 306 15.77 12.04 4.11
N ALA A 307 17.08 12.19 4.24
CA ALA A 307 17.84 11.66 5.37
C ALA A 307 17.32 12.12 6.75
N PRO A 308 16.92 13.40 6.99
CA PRO A 308 16.35 13.80 8.28
C PRO A 308 14.99 13.14 8.58
N ALA A 309 14.15 12.95 7.55
CA ALA A 309 12.87 12.28 7.72
C ALA A 309 13.06 10.80 8.05
N ILE A 310 13.95 10.12 7.31
CA ILE A 310 14.32 8.73 7.57
C ILE A 310 14.90 8.55 8.99
N ALA A 311 15.77 9.45 9.46
CA ALA A 311 16.30 9.40 10.82
C ALA A 311 15.17 9.45 11.87
N THR A 312 14.19 10.35 11.68
CA THR A 312 13.01 10.45 12.55
C THR A 312 12.20 9.14 12.57
N ILE A 313 12.02 8.47 11.43
CA ILE A 313 11.31 7.19 11.34
C ILE A 313 12.08 6.11 12.10
N VAL A 314 13.40 6.01 11.90
CA VAL A 314 14.25 5.02 12.59
C VAL A 314 14.24 5.24 14.09
N ASP A 315 14.33 6.49 14.56
CA ASP A 315 14.29 6.81 15.98
C ASP A 315 12.92 6.50 16.62
N CYS A 316 11.83 6.65 15.90
CA CYS A 316 10.50 6.23 16.35
C CYS A 316 10.43 4.71 16.60
N VAL A 317 11.13 3.90 15.81
CA VAL A 317 11.15 2.42 15.97
C VAL A 317 12.05 1.98 17.12
N LYS A 318 13.08 2.74 17.49
CA LYS A 318 13.99 2.45 18.63
C LYS A 318 13.32 2.59 20.01
N GLN A 319 12.24 3.38 20.10
CA GLN A 319 11.46 3.61 21.31
C GLN A 319 10.49 2.45 21.60
#